data_34af3c298d815b9321bdf2d9dbdbec77
#
_entry.id   34af3c298d815b9321bdf2d9dbdbec77
#
_cell.length_a   1.000
_cell.length_b   1.000
_cell.length_c   1.000
_cell.angle_alpha   90.00
_cell.angle_beta   90.00
_cell.angle_gamma   90.00
#
_symmetry.space_group_name_H-M   'P 1'
#
loop_
_entity.id
_entity.type
_entity.pdbx_description
1 polymer ?
#
loop_
_entity_poly.entity_id
_entity_poly.type
_entity_poly.pdbx_seq_one_letter_code
_entity_poly.pdbx_strand_id
1 'polypeptide(L)'
;MGEAMFTICWSCKGGSGTSVVAAALAAVSALKTPTILVDLAGDQPALLGLTTPEQGIGEWMSNKMQLEFGDLLMKCGKNLSVAARGGELLPDHNSADWNYLSRALSQIHDQAINIVVDAGISPVSKTLWEVADTNYLIIRPCYLALRKAVEQNRSTTGVILITGGDRVLTRRDVQSVLKTEVVAEIALDPEIARRVDSGLLHSRIPPALSAALSPLLTHLVSI
;
A
#
# COMPACT_ATOMS: atom_id res chain seq x y z
N MET A 1 -7.56 20.74 -9.51
CA MET A 1 -6.69 19.54 -9.54
C MET A 1 -6.44 19.22 -8.08
N GLY A 2 -6.80 18.01 -7.60
CA GLY A 2 -6.45 17.61 -6.25
C GLY A 2 -4.93 17.49 -6.11
N GLU A 3 -4.41 17.76 -4.92
CA GLU A 3 -3.00 17.50 -4.61
C GLU A 3 -2.71 16.01 -4.79
N ALA A 4 -1.51 15.67 -5.24
CA ALA A 4 -1.05 14.29 -5.27
C ALA A 4 -0.96 13.74 -3.84
N MET A 5 -1.04 12.44 -3.69
CA MET A 5 -1.05 11.77 -2.39
C MET A 5 0.05 10.72 -2.30
N PHE A 6 0.80 10.75 -1.22
CA PHE A 6 1.77 9.72 -0.88
C PHE A 6 1.24 8.89 0.30
N THR A 7 0.84 7.67 0.02
CA THR A 7 0.19 6.78 0.99
C THR A 7 1.00 5.51 1.23
N ILE A 8 1.17 5.12 2.49
CA ILE A 8 1.73 3.82 2.89
C ILE A 8 0.60 2.91 3.39
N CYS A 9 0.47 1.73 2.80
CA CYS A 9 -0.38 0.64 3.26
C CYS A 9 0.47 -0.39 4.01
N TRP A 10 0.12 -0.69 5.26
CA TRP A 10 0.88 -1.61 6.08
C TRP A 10 -0.01 -2.49 6.96
N SER A 11 0.53 -3.56 7.49
CA SER A 11 -0.16 -4.37 8.50
C SER A 11 0.82 -4.99 9.50
N CYS A 12 0.29 -5.37 10.67
CA CYS A 12 1.04 -6.03 11.73
C CYS A 12 1.01 -7.56 11.63
N LYS A 13 0.27 -8.11 10.66
CA LYS A 13 0.09 -9.56 10.51
C LYS A 13 -0.16 -9.94 9.06
N GLY A 14 0.52 -10.98 8.59
CA GLY A 14 0.31 -11.57 7.26
C GLY A 14 -1.14 -12.01 7.03
N GLY A 15 -1.59 -11.98 5.80
CA GLY A 15 -2.93 -12.33 5.40
C GLY A 15 -4.02 -11.31 5.77
N SER A 16 -3.64 -10.07 6.08
CA SER A 16 -4.57 -8.98 6.37
C SER A 16 -5.22 -8.39 5.10
N GLY A 17 -4.66 -8.66 3.92
CA GLY A 17 -5.15 -8.12 2.65
C GLY A 17 -4.45 -6.82 2.24
N THR A 18 -3.30 -6.50 2.82
CA THR A 18 -2.56 -5.25 2.58
C THR A 18 -2.24 -5.05 1.12
N SER A 19 -1.65 -6.05 0.46
CA SER A 19 -1.27 -5.98 -0.95
C SER A 19 -2.48 -5.79 -1.88
N VAL A 20 -3.61 -6.42 -1.55
CA VAL A 20 -4.88 -6.24 -2.30
C VAL A 20 -5.42 -4.81 -2.13
N VAL A 21 -5.39 -4.28 -0.90
CA VAL A 21 -5.85 -2.91 -0.62
C VAL A 21 -4.93 -1.89 -1.30
N ALA A 22 -3.61 -2.05 -1.21
CA ALA A 22 -2.64 -1.16 -1.85
C ALA A 22 -2.81 -1.15 -3.39
N ALA A 23 -2.93 -2.33 -4.01
CA ALA A 23 -3.20 -2.45 -5.44
C ALA A 23 -4.51 -1.77 -5.85
N ALA A 24 -5.59 -2.00 -5.09
CA ALA A 24 -6.89 -1.40 -5.36
C ALA A 24 -6.86 0.13 -5.17
N LEU A 25 -6.22 0.62 -4.11
CA LEU A 25 -6.07 2.07 -3.87
C LEU A 25 -5.28 2.73 -5.01
N ALA A 26 -4.17 2.13 -5.44
CA ALA A 26 -3.39 2.61 -6.56
C ALA A 26 -4.19 2.61 -7.87
N ALA A 27 -4.95 1.54 -8.13
CA ALA A 27 -5.78 1.45 -9.33
C ALA A 27 -6.93 2.47 -9.33
N VAL A 28 -7.59 2.72 -8.18
CA VAL A 28 -8.62 3.77 -8.04
C VAL A 28 -8.01 5.15 -8.22
N SER A 29 -6.85 5.42 -7.64
CA SER A 29 -6.11 6.67 -7.82
C SER A 29 -5.77 6.93 -9.29
N ALA A 30 -5.32 5.89 -9.98
CA ALA A 30 -4.93 5.95 -11.39
C ALA A 30 -6.08 6.26 -12.37
N LEU A 31 -7.33 6.18 -11.92
CA LEU A 31 -8.48 6.61 -12.73
C LEU A 31 -8.42 8.11 -13.06
N LYS A 32 -7.80 8.92 -12.22
CA LYS A 32 -7.76 10.39 -12.35
C LYS A 32 -6.35 10.95 -12.48
N THR A 33 -5.38 10.40 -11.77
CA THR A 33 -4.04 10.97 -11.62
C THR A 33 -2.99 9.88 -11.88
N PRO A 34 -1.86 10.18 -12.56
CA PRO A 34 -0.74 9.25 -12.65
C PRO A 34 -0.36 8.73 -11.26
N THR A 35 -0.20 7.42 -11.16
CA THR A 35 0.00 6.73 -9.88
C THR A 35 1.09 5.69 -10.00
N ILE A 36 1.98 5.65 -9.02
CA ILE A 36 2.99 4.61 -8.87
C ILE A 36 2.65 3.76 -7.64
N LEU A 37 2.56 2.46 -7.86
CA LEU A 37 2.47 1.45 -6.81
C LEU A 37 3.88 0.93 -6.53
N VAL A 38 4.35 1.13 -5.31
CA VAL A 38 5.67 0.71 -4.82
C VAL A 38 5.50 -0.57 -4.01
N ASP A 39 6.04 -1.67 -4.51
CA ASP A 39 5.90 -2.98 -3.90
C ASP A 39 7.10 -3.31 -3.00
N LEU A 40 6.93 -3.18 -1.71
CA LEU A 40 7.92 -3.64 -0.72
C LEU A 40 7.59 -5.03 -0.16
N ALA A 41 6.38 -5.53 -0.40
CA ALA A 41 5.95 -6.86 0.02
C ALA A 41 6.40 -7.97 -0.94
N GLY A 42 6.47 -7.68 -2.23
CA GLY A 42 6.87 -8.61 -3.29
C GLY A 42 5.71 -9.34 -3.97
N ASP A 43 4.46 -8.96 -3.67
CA ASP A 43 3.28 -9.66 -4.16
C ASP A 43 2.60 -8.97 -5.36
N GLN A 44 2.93 -7.70 -5.63
CA GLN A 44 2.19 -6.89 -6.61
C GLN A 44 2.26 -7.39 -8.05
N PRO A 45 3.39 -7.89 -8.57
CA PRO A 45 3.41 -8.44 -9.91
C PRO A 45 2.40 -9.57 -10.11
N ALA A 46 2.32 -10.51 -9.16
CA ALA A 46 1.36 -11.61 -9.22
C ALA A 46 -0.09 -11.14 -9.15
N LEU A 47 -0.42 -10.18 -8.24
CA LEU A 47 -1.75 -9.59 -8.08
C LEU A 47 -2.24 -8.86 -9.32
N LEU A 48 -1.32 -8.33 -10.11
CA LEU A 48 -1.60 -7.48 -11.27
C LEU A 48 -1.32 -8.18 -12.61
N GLY A 49 -1.03 -9.48 -12.58
CA GLY A 49 -0.76 -10.27 -13.79
C GLY A 49 0.49 -9.82 -14.55
N LEU A 50 1.46 -9.24 -13.84
CA LEU A 50 2.75 -8.84 -14.38
C LEU A 50 3.80 -9.91 -14.15
N THR A 51 4.79 -9.97 -15.04
CA THR A 51 5.98 -10.79 -14.79
C THR A 51 6.79 -10.18 -13.66
N THR A 52 7.19 -11.00 -12.70
CA THR A 52 8.09 -10.55 -11.63
C THR A 52 9.46 -10.27 -12.23
N PRO A 53 10.00 -9.05 -12.11
CA PRO A 53 11.32 -8.73 -12.64
C PRO A 53 12.40 -9.36 -11.75
N GLU A 54 13.53 -9.72 -12.37
CA GLU A 54 14.71 -10.18 -11.61
C GLU A 54 15.35 -9.06 -10.81
N GLN A 55 15.25 -7.84 -11.30
CA GLN A 55 15.78 -6.63 -10.68
C GLN A 55 14.66 -5.67 -10.34
N GLY A 56 14.71 -5.10 -9.15
CA GLY A 56 13.71 -4.18 -8.66
C GLY A 56 14.24 -3.24 -7.57
N ILE A 57 13.37 -2.87 -6.65
CA ILE A 57 13.68 -1.91 -5.57
C ILE A 57 14.83 -2.43 -4.68
N GLY A 58 14.87 -3.73 -4.38
CA GLY A 58 15.92 -4.31 -3.52
C GLY A 58 17.30 -4.14 -4.12
N GLU A 59 17.48 -4.53 -5.39
CA GLU A 59 18.73 -4.40 -6.14
C GLU A 59 19.10 -2.92 -6.32
N TRP A 60 18.12 -2.07 -6.61
CA TRP A 60 18.34 -0.64 -6.77
C TRP A 60 18.80 0.03 -5.47
N MET A 61 18.16 -0.27 -4.34
CA MET A 61 18.55 0.28 -3.03
C MET A 61 19.95 -0.18 -2.60
N SER A 62 20.34 -1.40 -2.93
CA SER A 62 21.67 -1.92 -2.63
C SER A 62 22.79 -1.32 -3.52
N ASN A 63 22.45 -0.33 -4.35
CA ASN A 63 23.34 0.36 -5.28
C ASN A 63 24.08 -0.58 -6.26
N LYS A 64 23.48 -1.72 -6.56
CA LYS A 64 24.01 -2.68 -7.54
C LYS A 64 23.60 -2.32 -8.98
N MET A 65 22.73 -1.33 -9.13
CA MET A 65 22.20 -0.88 -10.42
C MET A 65 22.56 0.57 -10.70
N GLN A 66 23.06 0.83 -11.91
CA GLN A 66 23.24 2.19 -12.43
C GLN A 66 21.98 2.62 -13.19
N LEU A 67 20.81 2.49 -12.55
CA LEU A 67 19.50 2.83 -13.12
C LEU A 67 18.86 3.94 -12.30
N GLU A 68 18.12 4.79 -12.97
CA GLU A 68 17.23 5.74 -12.30
C GLU A 68 15.99 5.00 -11.77
N PHE A 69 15.37 5.51 -10.72
CA PHE A 69 14.16 4.87 -10.18
C PHE A 69 13.06 4.71 -11.22
N GLY A 70 12.97 5.64 -12.18
CA GLY A 70 12.03 5.58 -13.29
C GLY A 70 12.16 4.34 -14.18
N ASP A 71 13.37 3.80 -14.30
CA ASP A 71 13.65 2.61 -15.13
C ASP A 71 13.10 1.32 -14.51
N LEU A 72 12.79 1.35 -13.20
CA LEU A 72 12.16 0.22 -12.50
C LEU A 72 10.65 0.11 -12.77
N LEU A 73 10.05 1.15 -13.39
CA LEU A 73 8.61 1.28 -13.50
C LEU A 73 8.05 0.39 -14.62
N MET A 74 7.30 -0.61 -14.25
CA MET A 74 6.50 -1.44 -15.14
C MET A 74 5.12 -0.83 -15.36
N LYS A 75 4.72 -0.59 -16.60
CA LYS A 75 3.37 -0.10 -16.90
C LYS A 75 2.32 -1.19 -16.64
N CYS A 76 1.29 -0.82 -15.87
CA CYS A 76 0.17 -1.70 -15.51
C CYS A 76 -1.19 -1.13 -15.98
N GLY A 77 -1.20 -0.10 -16.80
CA GLY A 77 -2.40 0.57 -17.30
C GLY A 77 -2.07 1.95 -17.84
N LYS A 78 -3.11 2.75 -18.13
CA LYS A 78 -2.92 4.08 -18.72
C LYS A 78 -2.14 5.02 -17.79
N ASN A 79 -2.49 5.04 -16.51
CA ASN A 79 -1.92 5.94 -15.50
C ASN A 79 -1.32 5.19 -14.30
N LEU A 80 -1.23 3.85 -14.35
CA LEU A 80 -0.68 3.04 -13.29
C LEU A 80 0.65 2.43 -13.72
N SER A 81 1.66 2.63 -12.89
CA SER A 81 2.95 1.95 -12.99
C SER A 81 3.28 1.27 -11.67
N VAL A 82 4.09 0.23 -11.72
CA VAL A 82 4.50 -0.57 -10.57
C VAL A 82 6.02 -0.60 -10.49
N ALA A 83 6.57 -0.24 -9.33
CA ALA A 83 7.95 -0.54 -8.98
C ALA A 83 7.94 -1.80 -8.10
N ALA A 84 8.34 -2.93 -8.66
CA ALA A 84 8.37 -4.20 -7.95
C ALA A 84 9.58 -4.31 -7.03
N ARG A 85 9.46 -5.11 -5.97
CA ARG A 85 10.55 -5.35 -5.03
C ARG A 85 11.80 -5.94 -5.67
N GLY A 86 11.64 -6.82 -6.67
CA GLY A 86 12.74 -7.60 -7.23
C GLY A 86 13.04 -8.87 -6.46
N GLY A 87 14.18 -9.48 -6.74
CA GLY A 87 14.61 -10.73 -6.13
C GLY A 87 15.36 -10.58 -4.82
N GLU A 88 16.01 -9.45 -4.60
CA GLU A 88 16.78 -9.21 -3.37
C GLU A 88 15.89 -8.83 -2.19
N LEU A 89 16.40 -9.12 -1.00
CA LEU A 89 15.78 -8.65 0.24
C LEU A 89 16.00 -7.14 0.37
N LEU A 90 14.99 -6.47 0.89
CA LEU A 90 15.14 -5.07 1.26
C LEU A 90 16.17 -4.93 2.40
N PRO A 91 16.92 -3.82 2.44
CA PRO A 91 17.86 -3.55 3.51
C PRO A 91 17.15 -3.45 4.87
N ASP A 92 17.92 -3.63 5.95
CA ASP A 92 17.38 -3.40 7.30
C ASP A 92 16.73 -2.01 7.38
N HIS A 93 15.61 -1.91 8.09
CA HIS A 93 14.81 -0.67 8.19
C HIS A 93 15.57 0.54 8.79
N ASN A 94 16.71 0.29 9.44
CA ASN A 94 17.63 1.34 9.93
C ASN A 94 18.75 1.67 8.93
N SER A 95 18.84 0.98 7.79
CA SER A 95 19.87 1.26 6.79
C SER A 95 19.70 2.66 6.19
N ALA A 96 20.80 3.33 5.90
CA ALA A 96 20.84 4.58 5.19
C ALA A 96 20.30 4.49 3.73
N ASP A 97 20.24 3.27 3.18
CA ASP A 97 19.76 3.02 1.82
C ASP A 97 18.30 3.47 1.64
N TRP A 98 17.50 3.46 2.70
CA TRP A 98 16.14 3.99 2.66
C TRP A 98 16.05 5.47 2.32
N ASN A 99 17.12 6.25 2.55
CA ASN A 99 17.15 7.67 2.17
C ASN A 99 17.11 7.84 0.65
N TYR A 100 17.67 6.90 -0.11
CA TYR A 100 17.61 6.94 -1.58
C TYR A 100 16.18 6.74 -2.06
N LEU A 101 15.49 5.72 -1.54
CA LEU A 101 14.09 5.47 -1.89
C LEU A 101 13.19 6.64 -1.48
N SER A 102 13.30 7.10 -0.24
CA SER A 102 12.48 8.21 0.27
C SER A 102 12.66 9.47 -0.57
N ARG A 103 13.90 9.80 -0.94
CA ARG A 103 14.20 10.96 -1.81
C ARG A 103 13.64 10.80 -3.21
N ALA A 104 13.83 9.64 -3.84
CA ALA A 104 13.31 9.38 -5.18
C ALA A 104 11.79 9.49 -5.21
N LEU A 105 11.11 8.90 -4.23
CA LEU A 105 9.65 8.97 -4.14
C LEU A 105 9.15 10.39 -3.85
N SER A 106 9.81 11.16 -2.99
CA SER A 106 9.44 12.57 -2.75
C SER A 106 9.58 13.41 -4.02
N GLN A 107 10.66 13.24 -4.76
CA GLN A 107 10.86 13.96 -6.03
C GLN A 107 9.80 13.63 -7.09
N ILE A 108 9.32 12.40 -7.11
CA ILE A 108 8.23 11.96 -7.99
C ILE A 108 6.89 12.54 -7.52
N HIS A 109 6.66 12.52 -6.21
CA HIS A 109 5.45 13.09 -5.61
C HIS A 109 5.31 14.59 -5.91
N ASP A 110 6.40 15.35 -5.84
CA ASP A 110 6.47 16.76 -6.18
C ASP A 110 6.06 17.08 -7.65
N GLN A 111 6.05 16.06 -8.52
CA GLN A 111 5.56 16.14 -9.90
C GLN A 111 4.04 15.89 -10.03
N ALA A 112 3.30 15.95 -8.94
CA ALA A 112 1.87 15.65 -8.87
C ALA A 112 1.51 14.20 -9.28
N ILE A 113 2.36 13.25 -8.95
CA ILE A 113 2.15 11.80 -9.16
C ILE A 113 1.77 11.17 -7.81
N ASN A 114 0.66 10.45 -7.77
CA ASN A 114 0.27 9.69 -6.58
C ASN A 114 1.25 8.53 -6.34
N ILE A 115 1.56 8.30 -5.07
CA ILE A 115 2.39 7.18 -4.64
C ILE A 115 1.61 6.34 -3.64
N VAL A 116 1.52 5.05 -3.91
CA VAL A 116 0.95 4.07 -2.99
C VAL A 116 2.02 3.03 -2.68
N VAL A 117 2.42 2.89 -1.43
CA VAL A 117 3.41 1.91 -0.99
C VAL A 117 2.71 0.72 -0.36
N ASP A 118 2.94 -0.46 -0.89
CA ASP A 118 2.63 -1.73 -0.24
C ASP A 118 3.79 -2.16 0.65
N ALA A 119 3.71 -1.86 1.92
CA ALA A 119 4.71 -2.26 2.90
C ALA A 119 4.48 -3.68 3.43
N GLY A 120 3.34 -4.30 3.14
CA GLY A 120 3.00 -5.62 3.67
C GLY A 120 3.04 -5.64 5.20
N ILE A 121 3.85 -6.55 5.74
CA ILE A 121 4.13 -6.67 7.19
C ILE A 121 5.54 -6.19 7.55
N SER A 122 6.30 -5.75 6.57
CA SER A 122 7.69 -5.36 6.75
C SER A 122 7.81 -4.06 7.55
N PRO A 123 8.81 -3.92 8.40
CA PRO A 123 9.10 -2.65 9.02
C PRO A 123 9.52 -1.64 7.94
N VAL A 124 8.78 -0.56 7.84
CA VAL A 124 9.13 0.57 6.98
C VAL A 124 10.10 1.47 7.74
N SER A 125 11.12 1.99 7.06
CA SER A 125 12.06 2.91 7.68
C SER A 125 11.36 4.19 8.14
N LYS A 126 11.94 4.83 9.16
CA LYS A 126 11.43 6.09 9.67
C LYS A 126 11.41 7.17 8.58
N THR A 127 12.46 7.24 7.76
CA THR A 127 12.56 8.24 6.68
C THR A 127 11.46 8.11 5.63
N LEU A 128 11.13 6.86 5.23
CA LEU A 128 10.02 6.65 4.29
C LEU A 128 8.67 6.96 4.94
N TRP A 129 8.52 6.67 6.23
CA TRP A 129 7.30 6.96 6.98
C TRP A 129 7.03 8.46 7.10
N GLU A 130 8.08 9.26 7.29
CA GLU A 130 8.00 10.71 7.50
C GLU A 130 7.69 11.52 6.21
N VAL A 131 7.99 10.97 5.04
CA VAL A 131 7.69 11.63 3.77
C VAL A 131 6.30 11.30 3.21
N ALA A 132 5.60 10.35 3.81
CA ALA A 132 4.24 10.00 3.39
C ALA A 132 3.20 10.93 4.02
N ASP A 133 2.23 11.38 3.22
CA ASP A 133 1.11 12.20 3.70
C ASP A 133 0.16 11.41 4.59
N THR A 134 -0.05 10.14 4.23
CA THR A 134 -0.93 9.23 4.95
C THR A 134 -0.33 7.84 5.09
N ASN A 135 -0.71 7.18 6.17
CA ASN A 135 -0.39 5.77 6.35
C ASN A 135 -1.61 5.04 6.93
N TYR A 136 -2.00 3.95 6.29
CA TYR A 136 -3.16 3.18 6.67
C TYR A 136 -2.76 1.80 7.18
N LEU A 137 -3.24 1.47 8.39
CA LEU A 137 -3.15 0.12 8.93
C LEU A 137 -4.28 -0.74 8.34
N ILE A 138 -3.93 -1.77 7.59
CA ILE A 138 -4.89 -2.76 7.09
C ILE A 138 -4.96 -3.91 8.09
N ILE A 139 -6.17 -4.17 8.63
CA ILE A 139 -6.35 -5.14 9.69
C ILE A 139 -7.63 -5.96 9.50
N ARG A 140 -7.52 -7.26 9.76
CA ARG A 140 -8.69 -8.12 10.03
C ARG A 140 -8.94 -8.13 11.54
N PRO A 141 -10.18 -7.91 12.01
CA PRO A 141 -10.46 -7.77 13.43
C PRO A 141 -10.27 -9.11 14.15
N CYS A 142 -9.09 -9.32 14.73
CA CYS A 142 -8.80 -10.44 15.61
C CYS A 142 -7.86 -10.01 16.74
N TYR A 143 -7.96 -10.67 17.87
CA TYR A 143 -7.17 -10.37 19.07
C TYR A 143 -5.67 -10.26 18.78
N LEU A 144 -5.10 -11.23 18.06
CA LEU A 144 -3.67 -11.26 17.77
C LEU A 144 -3.24 -10.06 16.91
N ALA A 145 -4.04 -9.66 15.93
CA ALA A 145 -3.72 -8.51 15.09
C ALA A 145 -3.76 -7.20 15.88
N LEU A 146 -4.79 -7.01 16.71
CA LEU A 146 -4.90 -5.84 17.59
C LEU A 146 -3.74 -5.77 18.58
N ARG A 147 -3.42 -6.89 19.23
CA ARG A 147 -2.28 -6.96 20.16
C ARG A 147 -0.98 -6.54 19.47
N LYS A 148 -0.68 -7.11 18.30
CA LYS A 148 0.53 -6.75 17.54
C LYS A 148 0.55 -5.28 17.11
N ALA A 149 -0.61 -4.73 16.73
CA ALA A 149 -0.70 -3.32 16.36
C ALA A 149 -0.38 -2.40 17.55
N VAL A 150 -0.91 -2.72 18.74
CA VAL A 150 -0.60 -1.99 19.98
C VAL A 150 0.88 -2.13 20.37
N GLU A 151 1.46 -3.35 20.25
CA GLU A 151 2.87 -3.60 20.54
C GLU A 151 3.81 -2.82 19.62
N GLN A 152 3.47 -2.69 18.34
CA GLN A 152 4.26 -1.90 17.39
C GLN A 152 4.17 -0.40 17.63
N ASN A 153 3.11 0.07 18.26
CA ASN A 153 2.88 1.46 18.67
C ASN A 153 3.25 2.50 17.59
N ARG A 154 2.85 2.23 16.34
CA ARG A 154 3.07 3.14 15.22
C ARG A 154 1.89 4.08 15.07
N SER A 155 2.19 5.37 14.95
CA SER A 155 1.17 6.34 14.55
C SER A 155 0.62 5.99 13.16
N THR A 156 -0.69 5.95 13.01
CA THR A 156 -1.34 5.71 11.72
C THR A 156 -2.44 6.75 11.50
N THR A 157 -2.57 7.20 10.25
CA THR A 157 -3.58 8.19 9.84
C THR A 157 -4.99 7.62 9.94
N GLY A 158 -5.13 6.31 9.70
CA GLY A 158 -6.42 5.64 9.79
C GLY A 158 -6.28 4.13 9.66
N VAL A 159 -7.37 3.44 9.96
CA VAL A 159 -7.47 1.98 9.84
C VAL A 159 -8.40 1.62 8.69
N ILE A 160 -7.95 0.73 7.80
CA ILE A 160 -8.81 0.07 6.81
C ILE A 160 -9.15 -1.33 7.35
N LEU A 161 -10.41 -1.52 7.68
CA LEU A 161 -10.89 -2.74 8.31
C LEU A 161 -11.39 -3.74 7.27
N ILE A 162 -10.81 -4.94 7.24
CA ILE A 162 -11.29 -6.03 6.40
C ILE A 162 -12.29 -6.86 7.20
N THR A 163 -13.55 -6.75 6.85
CA THR A 163 -14.67 -7.40 7.56
C THR A 163 -15.10 -8.68 6.86
N GLY A 164 -15.74 -9.59 7.59
CA GLY A 164 -16.30 -10.84 7.09
C GLY A 164 -15.83 -12.07 7.87
N GLY A 165 -16.56 -13.16 7.67
CA GLY A 165 -16.48 -14.34 8.51
C GLY A 165 -17.09 -14.07 9.90
N ASP A 166 -17.15 -15.10 10.74
CA ASP A 166 -17.74 -15.03 12.09
C ASP A 166 -16.81 -14.31 13.09
N ARG A 167 -16.48 -13.04 12.81
CA ARG A 167 -15.63 -12.23 13.68
C ARG A 167 -16.45 -11.49 14.72
N VAL A 168 -16.07 -11.65 15.98
CA VAL A 168 -16.76 -11.06 17.13
C VAL A 168 -16.39 -9.58 17.32
N LEU A 169 -15.13 -9.21 16.99
CA LEU A 169 -14.64 -7.85 17.15
C LEU A 169 -15.24 -6.92 16.10
N THR A 170 -15.79 -5.82 16.58
CA THR A 170 -16.47 -4.80 15.76
C THR A 170 -15.52 -3.65 15.41
N ARG A 171 -15.98 -2.76 14.51
CA ARG A 171 -15.34 -1.47 14.23
C ARG A 171 -15.05 -0.69 15.52
N ARG A 172 -16.04 -0.61 16.44
CA ARG A 172 -15.90 0.12 17.71
C ARG A 172 -14.80 -0.47 18.58
N ASP A 173 -14.68 -1.80 18.63
CA ASP A 173 -13.62 -2.46 19.39
C ASP A 173 -12.25 -2.11 18.82
N VAL A 174 -12.09 -2.14 17.51
CA VAL A 174 -10.85 -1.79 16.82
C VAL A 174 -10.46 -0.34 17.12
N GLN A 175 -11.39 0.62 16.94
CA GLN A 175 -11.15 2.03 17.23
C GLN A 175 -10.83 2.28 18.70
N SER A 176 -11.53 1.59 19.61
CA SER A 176 -11.30 1.72 21.06
C SER A 176 -9.91 1.25 21.47
N VAL A 177 -9.43 0.14 20.89
CA VAL A 177 -8.12 -0.45 21.21
C VAL A 177 -6.99 0.36 20.58
N LEU A 178 -7.12 0.71 19.29
CA LEU A 178 -6.04 1.37 18.53
C LEU A 178 -6.03 2.90 18.72
N LYS A 179 -7.10 3.47 19.30
CA LYS A 179 -7.28 4.94 19.42
C LYS A 179 -7.17 5.66 18.08
N THR A 180 -7.51 4.99 17.00
CA THR A 180 -7.44 5.49 15.62
C THR A 180 -8.75 5.22 14.92
N GLU A 181 -9.17 6.12 14.05
CA GLU A 181 -10.39 6.00 13.29
C GLU A 181 -10.31 4.87 12.26
N VAL A 182 -11.39 4.10 12.10
CA VAL A 182 -11.58 3.22 10.94
C VAL A 182 -12.15 4.07 9.80
N VAL A 183 -11.31 4.38 8.83
CA VAL A 183 -11.61 5.29 7.71
C VAL A 183 -12.29 4.57 6.53
N ALA A 184 -12.12 3.25 6.45
CA ALA A 184 -12.81 2.42 5.46
C ALA A 184 -13.07 1.01 5.98
N GLU A 185 -14.13 0.39 5.50
CA GLU A 185 -14.44 -1.02 5.73
C GLU A 185 -14.62 -1.73 4.39
N ILE A 186 -13.95 -2.86 4.24
CA ILE A 186 -13.99 -3.69 3.04
C ILE A 186 -14.46 -5.07 3.47
N ALA A 187 -15.64 -5.47 2.99
CA ALA A 187 -16.14 -6.82 3.23
C ALA A 187 -15.35 -7.85 2.40
N LEU A 188 -15.13 -9.03 2.96
CA LEU A 188 -14.63 -10.17 2.20
C LEU A 188 -15.66 -10.52 1.12
N ASP A 189 -15.24 -10.40 -0.13
CA ASP A 189 -16.08 -10.63 -1.31
C ASP A 189 -15.39 -11.64 -2.24
N PRO A 190 -16.09 -12.73 -2.62
CA PRO A 190 -15.56 -13.69 -3.60
C PRO A 190 -15.21 -13.06 -4.95
N GLU A 191 -15.81 -11.93 -5.33
CA GLU A 191 -15.42 -11.24 -6.55
C GLU A 191 -14.02 -10.65 -6.42
N ILE A 192 -13.66 -10.08 -5.27
CA ILE A 192 -12.30 -9.58 -4.99
C ILE A 192 -11.31 -10.73 -5.13
N ALA A 193 -11.59 -11.87 -4.47
CA ALA A 193 -10.72 -13.05 -4.54
C ALA A 193 -10.51 -13.51 -5.98
N ARG A 194 -11.59 -13.65 -6.78
CA ARG A 194 -11.49 -14.04 -8.19
C ARG A 194 -10.66 -13.07 -9.02
N ARG A 195 -10.72 -11.76 -8.74
CA ARG A 195 -9.91 -10.75 -9.46
C ARG A 195 -8.43 -10.84 -9.09
N VAL A 196 -8.16 -11.07 -7.83
CA VAL A 196 -6.79 -11.31 -7.32
C VAL A 196 -6.22 -12.57 -7.97
N ASP A 197 -6.93 -13.70 -7.88
CA ASP A 197 -6.46 -14.98 -8.39
C ASP A 197 -6.23 -14.99 -9.92
N SER A 198 -6.93 -14.11 -10.65
CA SER A 198 -6.76 -13.94 -12.09
C SER A 198 -5.70 -12.93 -12.52
N GLY A 199 -5.08 -12.19 -11.57
CA GLY A 199 -4.15 -11.11 -11.89
C GLY A 199 -4.80 -9.89 -12.56
N LEU A 200 -6.11 -9.72 -12.44
CA LEU A 200 -6.87 -8.69 -13.17
C LEU A 200 -7.40 -7.55 -12.27
N LEU A 201 -6.86 -7.42 -11.08
CA LEU A 201 -7.36 -6.44 -10.11
C LEU A 201 -7.28 -5.00 -10.65
N HIS A 202 -6.20 -4.65 -11.37
CA HIS A 202 -5.97 -3.32 -11.93
C HIS A 202 -6.90 -2.97 -13.10
N SER A 203 -7.28 -3.96 -13.90
CA SER A 203 -8.06 -3.74 -15.12
C SER A 203 -9.56 -3.65 -14.86
N ARG A 204 -10.04 -4.25 -13.77
CA ARG A 204 -11.45 -4.25 -13.38
C ARG A 204 -11.60 -4.28 -11.86
N ILE A 205 -11.55 -3.10 -11.26
CA ILE A 205 -11.65 -2.93 -9.82
C ILE A 205 -13.07 -3.34 -9.37
N PRO A 206 -13.22 -4.27 -8.42
CA PRO A 206 -14.51 -4.61 -7.85
C PRO A 206 -15.20 -3.39 -7.26
N PRO A 207 -16.52 -3.20 -7.49
CA PRO A 207 -17.26 -2.04 -7.01
C PRO A 207 -17.14 -1.82 -5.49
N ALA A 208 -17.11 -2.90 -4.72
CA ALA A 208 -16.95 -2.83 -3.27
C ALA A 208 -15.62 -2.17 -2.86
N LEU A 209 -14.50 -2.49 -3.53
CA LEU A 209 -13.20 -1.86 -3.29
C LEU A 209 -13.22 -0.39 -3.72
N SER A 210 -13.74 -0.10 -4.92
CA SER A 210 -13.83 1.27 -5.41
C SER A 210 -14.65 2.16 -4.49
N ALA A 211 -15.83 1.68 -4.04
CA ALA A 211 -16.71 2.42 -3.13
C ALA A 211 -16.03 2.69 -1.76
N ALA A 212 -15.33 1.70 -1.20
CA ALA A 212 -14.67 1.84 0.09
C ALA A 212 -13.44 2.76 0.05
N LEU A 213 -12.69 2.76 -1.06
CA LEU A 213 -11.39 3.43 -1.14
C LEU A 213 -11.46 4.82 -1.78
N SER A 214 -12.44 5.09 -2.67
CA SER A 214 -12.58 6.41 -3.32
C SER A 214 -12.67 7.59 -2.34
N PRO A 215 -13.36 7.50 -1.19
CA PRO A 215 -13.41 8.60 -0.23
C PRO A 215 -12.03 8.97 0.35
N LEU A 216 -11.11 8.01 0.48
CA LEU A 216 -9.78 8.25 1.01
C LEU A 216 -8.93 9.16 0.11
N LEU A 217 -9.27 9.23 -1.18
CA LEU A 217 -8.57 10.07 -2.16
C LEU A 217 -9.07 11.53 -2.17
N THR A 218 -10.11 11.85 -1.41
CA THR A 218 -10.74 13.18 -1.39
C THR A 218 -10.57 13.90 -0.05
N HIS A 219 -10.14 13.21 1.01
CA HIS A 219 -10.12 13.75 2.37
C HIS A 219 -8.98 14.74 2.68
N LEU A 220 -8.02 14.98 1.79
CA LEU A 220 -6.93 15.94 2.02
C LEU A 220 -7.28 17.39 1.59
N VAL A 221 -8.52 17.67 1.14
CA VAL A 221 -8.95 19.01 0.70
C VAL A 221 -9.56 19.84 1.85
N SER A 222 -9.59 19.33 3.06
CA SER A 222 -10.28 19.99 4.20
C SER A 222 -9.46 19.92 5.49
N ILE A 223 -8.31 20.57 5.53
CA ILE A 223 -7.67 21.05 6.78
C ILE A 223 -7.08 22.42 6.53
#